data_d0ea10c16e62224b7fc78bf2ed58af8e
#
_entry.id   d0ea10c16e62224b7fc78bf2ed58af8e
#
_cell.length_a   1.000
_cell.length_b   1.000
_cell.length_c   1.000
_cell.angle_alpha   90.00
_cell.angle_beta   90.00
_cell.angle_gamma   90.00
#
_symmetry.space_group_name_H-M   'P 1'
#
loop_
_entity.id
_entity.type
_entity.pdbx_description
1 polymer ?
#
loop_
_entity_poly.entity_id
_entity_poly.type
_entity_poly.pdbx_seq_one_letter_code
_entity_poly.pdbx_strand_id
1 'polypeptide(L)'
;MIKKIIAAAAALALGASLCGCSAGERPESGKLTVITTIFPAYDFARQVFGDSADVKMLLKPGQESHSYDPSAKDIVEISGCDLFIYNGGESDQWVESVLKSAPDISTFRMTDAVSLLEEEVTEGMQEHDHDSDDHDEEGEEYDEHVWTSPENAAKIVRALGTTAAELFPELSEQLGANAGDYAEKIDELDDKFAELLDGEERYFIFGDRFPLLYFFRRYGLNYYAAFPGCGSETEPSARTMTFLLDKLKQQDAVPAVFCIELSSRRLADVLAEDSGLQTVEFHTCHNISQDDFNSGATYVTLMQRNYDALSNVLRGE
;
A
#
# COMPACT_ATOMS: atom_id res chain seq x y z
N MET A 1 19.97 60.00 -38.03
CA MET A 1 19.50 58.62 -38.32
C MET A 1 20.07 57.57 -37.33
N ILE A 2 21.29 57.64 -36.90
CA ILE A 2 21.92 56.64 -36.01
C ILE A 2 21.25 56.54 -34.60
N LYS A 3 20.78 57.62 -34.03
CA LYS A 3 20.11 57.64 -32.70
C LYS A 3 18.74 56.93 -32.71
N LYS A 4 18.04 56.82 -33.83
CA LYS A 4 16.76 56.11 -33.95
C LYS A 4 16.93 54.60 -34.16
N ILE A 5 18.06 54.18 -34.65
CA ILE A 5 18.38 52.75 -34.82
C ILE A 5 18.79 52.09 -33.51
N ILE A 6 19.51 52.85 -32.63
CA ILE A 6 19.88 52.36 -31.29
C ILE A 6 18.65 52.19 -30.36
N ALA A 7 17.64 53.08 -30.47
CA ALA A 7 16.40 52.96 -29.70
C ALA A 7 15.54 51.76 -30.12
N ALA A 8 15.55 51.38 -31.40
CA ALA A 8 14.85 50.19 -31.91
C ALA A 8 15.48 48.85 -31.48
N ALA A 9 16.82 48.81 -31.43
CA ALA A 9 17.58 47.63 -30.99
C ALA A 9 17.42 47.38 -29.47
N ALA A 10 17.35 48.45 -28.65
CA ALA A 10 17.12 48.33 -27.22
C ALA A 10 15.67 47.86 -26.88
N ALA A 11 14.67 48.22 -27.67
CA ALA A 11 13.30 47.77 -27.48
C ALA A 11 13.08 46.29 -27.88
N LEU A 12 13.86 45.76 -28.84
CA LEU A 12 13.79 44.32 -29.20
C LEU A 12 14.50 43.41 -28.16
N ALA A 13 15.53 43.95 -27.46
CA ALA A 13 16.23 43.18 -26.43
C ALA A 13 15.45 43.05 -25.10
N LEU A 14 14.51 43.97 -24.80
CA LEU A 14 13.62 43.88 -23.62
C LEU A 14 12.38 43.01 -23.83
N GLY A 15 12.02 42.70 -25.08
CA GLY A 15 10.83 41.86 -25.38
C GLY A 15 11.07 40.35 -25.34
N ALA A 16 12.35 39.91 -25.27
CA ALA A 16 12.71 38.48 -25.27
C ALA A 16 12.88 37.87 -23.84
N SER A 17 12.69 38.66 -22.78
CA SER A 17 12.97 38.22 -21.40
C SER A 17 11.70 37.87 -20.59
N LEU A 18 10.52 37.79 -21.20
CA LEU A 18 9.24 37.57 -20.49
C LEU A 18 8.50 36.28 -20.89
N CYS A 19 9.17 35.34 -21.55
CA CYS A 19 8.68 33.94 -21.67
C CYS A 19 9.52 33.00 -20.79
N GLY A 20 9.65 33.30 -19.53
CA GLY A 20 10.01 32.37 -18.48
C GLY A 20 8.72 31.68 -18.03
N CYS A 21 8.28 30.63 -18.72
CA CYS A 21 7.45 29.61 -18.08
C CYS A 21 8.24 29.13 -16.88
N SER A 22 7.70 29.31 -15.68
CA SER A 22 8.25 28.70 -14.48
C SER A 22 7.98 27.18 -14.60
N ALA A 23 8.86 26.48 -15.30
CA ALA A 23 9.07 25.08 -15.02
C ALA A 23 9.60 25.05 -13.59
N GLY A 24 8.94 24.31 -12.69
CA GLY A 24 9.42 24.11 -11.33
C GLY A 24 10.93 23.74 -11.41
N GLU A 25 11.74 24.36 -10.55
CA GLU A 25 13.16 24.07 -10.49
C GLU A 25 13.31 22.54 -10.27
N ARG A 26 13.86 21.85 -11.28
CA ARG A 26 14.26 20.45 -11.08
C ARG A 26 15.30 20.42 -9.96
N PRO A 27 15.23 19.38 -9.07
CA PRO A 27 16.25 19.21 -8.04
C PRO A 27 17.64 19.26 -8.67
N GLU A 28 18.61 19.88 -7.99
CA GLU A 28 20.01 19.97 -8.45
C GLU A 28 20.66 18.58 -8.69
N SER A 29 20.05 17.49 -8.19
CA SER A 29 20.52 16.11 -8.34
C SER A 29 20.41 15.56 -9.76
N GLY A 30 19.56 16.13 -10.62
CA GLY A 30 19.25 15.58 -11.94
C GLY A 30 18.46 14.25 -11.90
N LYS A 31 18.03 13.79 -10.72
CA LYS A 31 17.21 12.62 -10.52
C LYS A 31 15.73 12.93 -10.75
N LEU A 32 14.95 11.90 -11.07
CA LEU A 32 13.50 11.99 -11.09
C LEU A 32 12.97 12.17 -9.67
N THR A 33 11.83 12.84 -9.54
CA THR A 33 11.09 12.97 -8.28
C THR A 33 9.85 12.09 -8.35
N VAL A 34 9.79 11.06 -7.52
CA VAL A 34 8.66 10.13 -7.43
C VAL A 34 8.00 10.28 -6.06
N ILE A 35 6.70 10.58 -6.05
CA ILE A 35 5.91 10.69 -4.83
C ILE A 35 4.98 9.48 -4.73
N THR A 36 4.83 8.93 -3.54
CA THR A 36 3.99 7.76 -3.28
C THR A 36 3.11 7.95 -2.06
N THR A 37 1.95 7.31 -1.98
CA THR A 37 1.05 7.41 -0.83
C THR A 37 1.51 6.53 0.33
N ILE A 38 1.54 5.24 0.16
CA ILE A 38 1.73 4.21 1.21
C ILE A 38 3.03 3.42 1.01
N PHE A 39 3.38 2.59 2.00
CA PHE A 39 4.65 1.86 1.99
C PHE A 39 4.84 0.90 0.80
N PRO A 40 3.87 0.08 0.36
CA PRO A 40 4.09 -0.80 -0.79
C PRO A 40 4.38 0.01 -2.07
N ALA A 41 3.66 1.11 -2.31
CA ALA A 41 3.94 2.02 -3.42
C ALA A 41 5.36 2.60 -3.35
N TYR A 42 5.79 3.00 -2.13
CA TYR A 42 7.13 3.52 -1.88
C TYR A 42 8.22 2.46 -2.14
N ASP A 43 8.05 1.26 -1.60
CA ASP A 43 9.05 0.21 -1.77
C ASP A 43 9.15 -0.22 -3.24
N PHE A 44 8.01 -0.44 -3.91
CA PHE A 44 7.99 -0.81 -5.33
C PHE A 44 8.66 0.25 -6.21
N ALA A 45 8.35 1.55 -5.97
CA ALA A 45 9.01 2.64 -6.66
C ALA A 45 10.51 2.65 -6.42
N ARG A 46 10.93 2.53 -5.16
CA ARG A 46 12.36 2.50 -4.80
C ARG A 46 13.11 1.36 -5.47
N GLN A 47 12.51 0.18 -5.57
CA GLN A 47 13.11 -0.98 -6.22
C GLN A 47 13.18 -0.80 -7.75
N VAL A 48 12.15 -0.26 -8.37
CA VAL A 48 12.10 -0.04 -9.83
C VAL A 48 13.05 1.07 -10.25
N PHE A 49 13.00 2.23 -9.60
CA PHE A 49 13.79 3.40 -9.99
C PHE A 49 15.25 3.36 -9.50
N GLY A 50 15.53 2.68 -8.39
CA GLY A 50 16.85 2.63 -7.79
C GLY A 50 17.42 4.04 -7.61
N ASP A 51 18.66 4.26 -8.04
CA ASP A 51 19.36 5.56 -7.93
C ASP A 51 18.87 6.63 -8.94
N SER A 52 17.98 6.28 -9.87
CA SER A 52 17.49 7.20 -10.91
C SER A 52 16.44 8.18 -10.39
N ALA A 53 15.83 7.91 -9.24
CA ALA A 53 14.83 8.78 -8.63
C ALA A 53 15.06 9.04 -7.14
N ASP A 54 14.58 10.19 -6.69
CA ASP A 54 14.36 10.49 -5.29
C ASP A 54 12.90 10.14 -4.97
N VAL A 55 12.69 8.99 -4.32
CA VAL A 55 11.35 8.48 -3.99
C VAL A 55 10.97 8.95 -2.59
N LYS A 56 9.77 9.53 -2.47
CA LYS A 56 9.24 10.02 -1.21
C LYS A 56 7.87 9.39 -0.92
N MET A 57 7.69 8.88 0.29
CA MET A 57 6.42 8.43 0.83
C MET A 57 5.73 9.58 1.58
N LEU A 58 4.45 9.81 1.28
CA LEU A 58 3.64 10.84 1.96
C LEU A 58 3.21 10.37 3.35
N LEU A 59 2.70 9.16 3.44
CA LEU A 59 2.32 8.55 4.72
C LEU A 59 3.59 8.28 5.54
N LYS A 60 3.69 8.91 6.70
CA LYS A 60 4.87 8.69 7.56
C LYS A 60 4.85 7.29 8.17
N PRO A 61 6.03 6.70 8.45
CA PRO A 61 6.08 5.45 9.20
C PRO A 61 5.28 5.53 10.51
N GLY A 62 4.42 4.53 10.74
CA GLY A 62 3.53 4.45 11.91
C GLY A 62 2.28 5.32 11.85
N GLN A 63 2.03 6.06 10.77
CA GLN A 63 0.82 6.87 10.62
C GLN A 63 -0.33 6.02 10.03
N GLU A 64 -1.56 6.24 10.51
CA GLU A 64 -2.78 5.62 9.95
C GLU A 64 -3.12 6.21 8.58
N SER A 65 -3.42 5.35 7.60
CA SER A 65 -3.68 5.74 6.20
C SER A 65 -5.13 6.21 5.98
N HIS A 66 -6.11 5.52 6.57
CA HIS A 66 -7.53 5.83 6.37
C HIS A 66 -7.94 7.21 6.90
N SER A 67 -7.13 7.81 7.77
CA SER A 67 -7.32 9.18 8.28
C SER A 67 -6.33 10.18 7.67
N TYR A 68 -5.59 9.79 6.62
CA TYR A 68 -4.61 10.68 6.00
C TYR A 68 -5.30 11.75 5.14
N ASP A 69 -4.98 13.02 5.43
CA ASP A 69 -5.41 14.18 4.62
C ASP A 69 -4.14 14.96 4.19
N PRO A 70 -3.94 15.17 2.88
CA PRO A 70 -2.71 15.79 2.39
C PRO A 70 -2.62 17.26 2.83
N SER A 71 -1.45 17.63 3.34
CA SER A 71 -1.17 19.05 3.63
C SER A 71 -0.99 19.85 2.33
N ALA A 72 -1.10 21.19 2.42
CA ALA A 72 -0.80 22.05 1.28
C ALA A 72 0.61 21.84 0.72
N LYS A 73 1.56 21.44 1.56
CA LYS A 73 2.92 21.09 1.13
C LYS A 73 2.93 19.80 0.30
N ASP A 74 2.18 18.78 0.71
CA ASP A 74 2.10 17.52 -0.03
C ASP A 74 1.48 17.73 -1.40
N ILE A 75 0.44 18.57 -1.49
CA ILE A 75 -0.19 18.95 -2.77
C ILE A 75 0.81 19.64 -3.71
N VAL A 76 1.64 20.54 -3.19
CA VAL A 76 2.69 21.22 -3.97
C VAL A 76 3.75 20.21 -4.44
N GLU A 77 4.18 19.30 -3.58
CA GLU A 77 5.14 18.25 -3.94
C GLU A 77 4.59 17.29 -4.99
N ILE A 78 3.35 16.84 -4.85
CA ILE A 78 2.67 16.01 -5.86
C ILE A 78 2.58 16.79 -7.20
N SER A 79 2.19 18.06 -7.16
CA SER A 79 2.04 18.87 -8.37
C SER A 79 3.34 19.11 -9.13
N GLY A 80 4.49 18.93 -8.49
CA GLY A 80 5.82 19.14 -9.05
C GLY A 80 6.61 17.85 -9.31
N CYS A 81 6.05 16.66 -9.06
CA CYS A 81 6.77 15.40 -9.26
C CYS A 81 6.75 14.93 -10.72
N ASP A 82 7.68 14.06 -11.07
CA ASP A 82 7.74 13.42 -12.39
C ASP A 82 6.77 12.23 -12.49
N LEU A 83 6.48 11.56 -11.35
CA LEU A 83 5.50 10.47 -11.26
C LEU A 83 4.88 10.43 -9.86
N PHE A 84 3.55 10.36 -9.80
CA PHE A 84 2.80 10.12 -8.57
C PHE A 84 2.23 8.70 -8.56
N ILE A 85 2.55 7.91 -7.52
CA ILE A 85 2.11 6.52 -7.37
C ILE A 85 1.20 6.43 -6.15
N TYR A 86 -0.01 5.92 -6.36
CA TYR A 86 -1.01 5.78 -5.30
C TYR A 86 -1.75 4.44 -5.43
N ASN A 87 -2.41 4.03 -4.36
CA ASN A 87 -3.13 2.77 -4.35
C ASN A 87 -4.42 2.84 -5.17
N GLY A 88 -5.28 3.81 -4.88
CA GLY A 88 -6.55 4.03 -5.58
C GLY A 88 -7.74 3.31 -4.95
N GLY A 89 -7.75 3.14 -3.65
CA GLY A 89 -8.88 2.68 -2.86
C GLY A 89 -9.58 3.81 -2.10
N GLU A 90 -10.32 3.44 -1.07
CA GLU A 90 -11.05 4.38 -0.22
C GLU A 90 -10.10 5.36 0.47
N SER A 91 -8.96 4.90 0.95
CA SER A 91 -7.94 5.73 1.60
C SER A 91 -7.35 6.81 0.69
N ASP A 92 -7.48 6.67 -0.62
CA ASP A 92 -6.94 7.60 -1.63
C ASP A 92 -8.01 8.46 -2.33
N GLN A 93 -9.24 8.55 -1.82
CA GLN A 93 -10.33 9.38 -2.42
C GLN A 93 -9.92 10.86 -2.57
N TRP A 94 -9.11 11.39 -1.68
CA TRP A 94 -8.56 12.74 -1.75
C TRP A 94 -7.71 12.99 -3.01
N VAL A 95 -7.12 11.93 -3.60
CA VAL A 95 -6.25 12.01 -4.79
C VAL A 95 -6.99 12.62 -5.98
N GLU A 96 -8.27 12.29 -6.15
CA GLU A 96 -9.06 12.86 -7.24
C GLU A 96 -9.11 14.39 -7.23
N SER A 97 -9.21 14.99 -6.04
CA SER A 97 -9.23 16.45 -5.88
C SER A 97 -7.89 17.07 -6.26
N VAL A 98 -6.78 16.40 -5.94
CA VAL A 98 -5.43 16.84 -6.30
C VAL A 98 -5.24 16.75 -7.81
N LEU A 99 -5.60 15.64 -8.43
CA LEU A 99 -5.47 15.43 -9.88
C LEU A 99 -6.34 16.38 -10.70
N LYS A 100 -7.53 16.75 -10.20
CA LYS A 100 -8.37 17.80 -10.84
C LYS A 100 -7.68 19.17 -10.87
N SER A 101 -6.85 19.47 -9.87
CA SER A 101 -6.11 20.75 -9.80
C SER A 101 -4.76 20.70 -10.52
N ALA A 102 -4.23 19.53 -10.80
CA ALA A 102 -2.95 19.32 -11.49
C ALA A 102 -3.08 18.19 -12.54
N PRO A 103 -3.81 18.44 -13.65
CA PRO A 103 -4.17 17.41 -14.61
C PRO A 103 -3.01 16.86 -15.46
N ASP A 104 -1.86 17.53 -15.45
CA ASP A 104 -0.70 17.17 -16.27
C ASP A 104 0.29 16.24 -15.55
N ILE A 105 -0.01 15.80 -14.32
CA ILE A 105 0.86 14.91 -13.57
C ILE A 105 0.77 13.49 -14.13
N SER A 106 1.92 12.85 -14.38
CA SER A 106 1.97 11.42 -14.66
C SER A 106 1.62 10.64 -13.40
N THR A 107 0.74 9.64 -13.52
CA THR A 107 0.29 8.85 -12.38
C THR A 107 0.40 7.36 -12.67
N PHE A 108 0.57 6.57 -11.58
CA PHE A 108 0.38 5.14 -11.60
C PHE A 108 -0.52 4.74 -10.42
N ARG A 109 -1.66 4.12 -10.73
CA ARG A 109 -2.61 3.61 -9.76
C ARG A 109 -2.42 2.10 -9.62
N MET A 110 -2.11 1.61 -8.41
CA MET A 110 -1.77 0.20 -8.19
C MET A 110 -2.96 -0.74 -8.44
N THR A 111 -4.16 -0.32 -8.08
CA THR A 111 -5.39 -1.12 -8.27
C THR A 111 -5.70 -1.38 -9.74
N ASP A 112 -5.23 -0.55 -10.68
CA ASP A 112 -5.43 -0.76 -12.12
C ASP A 112 -4.62 -1.95 -12.67
N ALA A 113 -3.61 -2.42 -11.94
CA ALA A 113 -2.73 -3.51 -12.36
C ALA A 113 -3.28 -4.90 -12.04
N VAL A 114 -4.39 -5.01 -11.29
CA VAL A 114 -4.92 -6.27 -10.76
C VAL A 114 -6.45 -6.33 -10.83
N SER A 115 -7.01 -7.53 -10.65
CA SER A 115 -8.46 -7.69 -10.50
C SER A 115 -8.87 -7.40 -9.08
N LEU A 116 -9.90 -6.58 -8.89
CA LEU A 116 -10.42 -6.22 -7.58
C LEU A 116 -11.36 -7.30 -7.04
N LEU A 117 -11.36 -7.46 -5.72
CA LEU A 117 -12.28 -8.29 -4.96
C LEU A 117 -13.21 -7.38 -4.15
N GLU A 118 -14.49 -7.74 -4.06
CA GLU A 118 -15.43 -7.10 -3.15
C GLU A 118 -14.99 -7.31 -1.70
N GLU A 119 -15.15 -6.29 -0.85
CA GLU A 119 -14.88 -6.43 0.58
C GLU A 119 -15.83 -7.47 1.18
N GLU A 120 -15.31 -8.26 2.13
CA GLU A 120 -16.07 -9.34 2.76
C GLU A 120 -16.25 -9.11 4.24
N VAL A 121 -17.48 -9.25 4.71
CA VAL A 121 -17.82 -9.38 6.13
C VAL A 121 -18.09 -10.83 6.43
N THR A 122 -17.26 -11.47 7.25
CA THR A 122 -17.44 -12.87 7.65
C THR A 122 -18.22 -13.01 8.95
N GLU A 123 -18.72 -14.23 9.23
CA GLU A 123 -19.46 -14.52 10.45
C GLU A 123 -18.70 -14.10 11.71
N GLY A 124 -19.33 -13.33 12.57
CA GLY A 124 -18.77 -12.88 13.85
C GLY A 124 -18.00 -11.57 13.80
N MET A 125 -17.70 -11.03 12.62
CA MET A 125 -17.17 -9.68 12.51
C MET A 125 -18.17 -8.65 13.04
N GLN A 126 -17.64 -7.59 13.61
CA GLN A 126 -18.42 -6.41 13.93
C GLN A 126 -18.52 -5.55 12.67
N GLU A 127 -19.75 -5.43 12.15
CA GLU A 127 -20.02 -4.52 11.04
C GLU A 127 -19.90 -3.07 11.50
N HIS A 128 -19.58 -2.18 10.58
CA HIS A 128 -19.66 -0.75 10.83
C HIS A 128 -21.09 -0.34 11.13
N ASP A 129 -21.32 0.41 12.21
CA ASP A 129 -22.56 1.16 12.38
C ASP A 129 -22.57 2.32 11.36
N HIS A 130 -22.97 2.04 10.13
CA HIS A 130 -23.35 3.10 9.21
C HIS A 130 -24.58 3.77 9.79
N ASP A 131 -24.40 4.96 10.38
CA ASP A 131 -25.51 5.84 10.69
C ASP A 131 -26.23 6.10 9.37
N SER A 132 -27.42 5.51 9.25
CA SER A 132 -28.25 5.46 8.07
C SER A 132 -28.91 6.82 7.79
N ASP A 133 -28.15 7.79 7.29
CA ASP A 133 -28.71 9.00 6.69
C ASP A 133 -27.80 9.51 5.55
N ASP A 134 -28.12 9.13 4.31
CA ASP A 134 -27.59 9.59 3.02
C ASP A 134 -26.72 8.58 2.22
N HIS A 135 -27.30 7.49 1.75
CA HIS A 135 -26.69 6.79 0.61
C HIS A 135 -27.73 6.24 -0.36
N ASP A 136 -27.99 7.00 -1.41
CA ASP A 136 -28.60 6.56 -2.67
C ASP A 136 -27.51 6.31 -3.74
N GLU A 137 -26.43 5.59 -3.45
CA GLU A 137 -25.58 4.94 -4.46
C GLU A 137 -24.94 3.70 -3.82
N GLU A 138 -25.57 2.52 -4.02
CA GLU A 138 -24.96 1.21 -3.77
C GLU A 138 -23.83 0.99 -4.79
N GLY A 139 -22.62 1.56 -4.53
CA GLY A 139 -21.41 1.16 -5.20
C GLY A 139 -20.86 -0.09 -4.54
N GLU A 140 -20.46 -1.10 -5.30
CA GLU A 140 -19.72 -2.24 -4.79
C GLU A 140 -18.44 -1.73 -4.13
N GLU A 141 -18.27 -1.95 -2.82
CA GLU A 141 -17.03 -1.62 -2.12
C GLU A 141 -16.00 -2.71 -2.36
N TYR A 142 -14.86 -2.33 -2.94
CA TYR A 142 -13.75 -3.23 -3.20
C TYR A 142 -12.69 -3.11 -2.11
N ASP A 143 -12.16 -4.27 -1.68
CA ASP A 143 -10.98 -4.30 -0.82
C ASP A 143 -9.78 -3.64 -1.53
N GLU A 144 -9.21 -2.63 -0.91
CA GLU A 144 -8.11 -1.85 -1.48
C GLU A 144 -6.71 -2.45 -1.24
N HIS A 145 -6.60 -3.49 -0.41
CA HIS A 145 -5.33 -4.04 0.05
C HIS A 145 -4.70 -5.04 -0.96
N VAL A 146 -4.70 -4.65 -2.22
CA VAL A 146 -4.33 -5.50 -3.38
C VAL A 146 -2.92 -6.09 -3.31
N TRP A 147 -1.98 -5.37 -2.68
CA TRP A 147 -0.57 -5.77 -2.53
C TRP A 147 -0.35 -6.89 -1.52
N THR A 148 -1.32 -7.21 -0.66
CA THR A 148 -1.17 -8.25 0.37
C THR A 148 -0.98 -9.63 -0.24
N SER A 149 -1.48 -9.87 -1.45
CA SER A 149 -1.10 -11.04 -2.26
C SER A 149 0.25 -10.83 -2.94
N PRO A 150 1.27 -11.68 -2.71
CA PRO A 150 2.53 -11.61 -3.42
C PRO A 150 2.36 -11.71 -4.95
N GLU A 151 1.44 -12.53 -5.44
CA GLU A 151 1.11 -12.61 -6.87
C GLU A 151 0.69 -11.26 -7.43
N ASN A 152 -0.18 -10.52 -6.71
CA ASN A 152 -0.61 -9.20 -7.11
C ASN A 152 0.52 -8.17 -7.00
N ALA A 153 1.30 -8.23 -5.92
CA ALA A 153 2.46 -7.35 -5.74
C ALA A 153 3.46 -7.49 -6.91
N ALA A 154 3.74 -8.71 -7.37
CA ALA A 154 4.59 -8.95 -8.54
C ALA A 154 3.99 -8.38 -9.83
N LYS A 155 2.66 -8.49 -10.01
CA LYS A 155 1.94 -7.87 -11.17
C LYS A 155 2.06 -6.34 -11.13
N ILE A 156 1.84 -5.73 -9.94
CA ILE A 156 1.95 -4.27 -9.74
C ILE A 156 3.36 -3.78 -10.05
N VAL A 157 4.40 -4.46 -9.56
CA VAL A 157 5.80 -4.10 -9.83
C VAL A 157 6.12 -4.17 -11.33
N ARG A 158 5.68 -5.20 -12.04
CA ARG A 158 5.88 -5.32 -13.49
C ARG A 158 5.14 -4.22 -14.26
N ALA A 159 3.90 -3.92 -13.87
CA ALA A 159 3.10 -2.86 -14.47
C ALA A 159 3.75 -1.48 -14.24
N LEU A 160 4.23 -1.22 -13.01
CA LEU A 160 4.98 0.00 -12.69
C LEU A 160 6.24 0.12 -13.55
N GLY A 161 7.02 -0.96 -13.70
CA GLY A 161 8.20 -0.98 -14.56
C GLY A 161 7.87 -0.66 -16.02
N THR A 162 6.78 -1.19 -16.54
CA THR A 162 6.30 -0.91 -17.90
C THR A 162 5.90 0.56 -18.06
N THR A 163 5.06 1.09 -17.15
CA THR A 163 4.64 2.50 -17.15
C THR A 163 5.83 3.44 -17.03
N ALA A 164 6.75 3.14 -16.12
CA ALA A 164 7.96 3.95 -15.92
C ALA A 164 8.87 3.93 -17.16
N ALA A 165 9.03 2.79 -17.84
CA ALA A 165 9.80 2.68 -19.07
C ALA A 165 9.18 3.48 -20.24
N GLU A 166 7.86 3.57 -20.30
CA GLU A 166 7.15 4.40 -21.29
C GLU A 166 7.28 5.90 -21.02
N LEU A 167 7.23 6.30 -19.73
CA LEU A 167 7.37 7.70 -19.31
C LEU A 167 8.82 8.21 -19.43
N PHE A 168 9.80 7.34 -19.20
CA PHE A 168 11.23 7.67 -19.16
C PHE A 168 12.04 6.77 -20.11
N PRO A 169 11.90 6.94 -21.44
CA PRO A 169 12.49 6.05 -22.46
C PRO A 169 14.01 5.89 -22.35
N GLU A 170 14.70 6.92 -21.85
CA GLU A 170 16.16 6.91 -21.65
C GLU A 170 16.60 5.97 -20.51
N LEU A 171 15.69 5.60 -19.61
CA LEU A 171 15.91 4.68 -18.51
C LEU A 171 15.21 3.32 -18.70
N SER A 172 14.54 3.12 -19.84
CA SER A 172 13.62 1.99 -20.06
C SER A 172 14.25 0.62 -19.81
N GLU A 173 15.48 0.39 -20.27
CA GLU A 173 16.20 -0.87 -20.06
C GLU A 173 16.47 -1.13 -18.58
N GLN A 174 16.95 -0.12 -17.86
CA GLN A 174 17.24 -0.22 -16.42
C GLN A 174 15.96 -0.41 -15.61
N LEU A 175 14.91 0.37 -15.88
CA LEU A 175 13.64 0.30 -15.15
C LEU A 175 12.97 -1.07 -15.36
N GLY A 176 12.97 -1.56 -16.60
CA GLY A 176 12.44 -2.88 -16.92
C GLY A 176 13.21 -4.02 -16.26
N ALA A 177 14.55 -3.95 -16.25
CA ALA A 177 15.40 -4.94 -15.57
C ALA A 177 15.16 -4.94 -14.05
N ASN A 178 15.19 -3.76 -13.41
CA ASN A 178 14.95 -3.63 -11.97
C ASN A 178 13.56 -4.16 -11.57
N ALA A 179 12.51 -3.83 -12.34
CA ALA A 179 11.16 -4.32 -12.11
C ALA A 179 11.08 -5.85 -12.24
N GLY A 180 11.74 -6.41 -13.26
CA GLY A 180 11.84 -7.85 -13.46
C GLY A 180 12.52 -8.56 -12.29
N ASP A 181 13.69 -8.08 -11.90
CA ASP A 181 14.49 -8.66 -10.80
C ASP A 181 13.77 -8.59 -9.45
N TYR A 182 13.00 -7.52 -9.19
CA TYR A 182 12.26 -7.42 -7.94
C TYR A 182 11.00 -8.27 -7.95
N ALA A 183 10.28 -8.29 -9.07
CA ALA A 183 9.11 -9.14 -9.22
C ALA A 183 9.48 -10.64 -9.14
N GLU A 184 10.64 -11.07 -9.63
CA GLU A 184 11.12 -12.45 -9.49
C GLU A 184 11.31 -12.83 -8.02
N LYS A 185 11.87 -11.95 -7.18
CA LYS A 185 11.99 -12.19 -5.73
C LYS A 185 10.63 -12.31 -5.03
N ILE A 186 9.63 -11.56 -5.51
CA ILE A 186 8.26 -11.67 -4.99
C ILE A 186 7.61 -12.98 -5.45
N ASP A 187 7.81 -13.41 -6.70
CA ASP A 187 7.33 -14.70 -7.20
C ASP A 187 7.94 -15.87 -6.43
N GLU A 188 9.25 -15.84 -6.15
CA GLU A 188 9.89 -16.86 -5.31
C GLU A 188 9.28 -16.95 -3.91
N LEU A 189 8.83 -15.82 -3.38
CA LEU A 189 8.14 -15.76 -2.08
C LEU A 189 6.71 -16.29 -2.19
N ASP A 190 6.00 -15.97 -3.28
CA ASP A 190 4.67 -16.51 -3.58
C ASP A 190 4.71 -18.04 -3.65
N ASP A 191 5.71 -18.60 -4.35
CA ASP A 191 5.92 -20.05 -4.46
C ASP A 191 6.17 -20.71 -3.08
N LYS A 192 6.96 -20.07 -2.21
CA LYS A 192 7.19 -20.55 -0.84
C LYS A 192 5.90 -20.57 -0.01
N PHE A 193 5.08 -19.54 -0.09
CA PHE A 193 3.78 -19.51 0.57
C PHE A 193 2.84 -20.55 0.01
N ALA A 194 2.79 -20.73 -1.31
CA ALA A 194 1.98 -21.75 -1.95
C ALA A 194 2.37 -23.16 -1.46
N GLU A 195 3.67 -23.47 -1.35
CA GLU A 195 4.14 -24.75 -0.82
C GLU A 195 3.82 -24.92 0.68
N LEU A 196 4.00 -23.86 1.48
CA LEU A 196 3.74 -23.91 2.94
C LEU A 196 2.25 -24.12 3.25
N LEU A 197 1.38 -23.50 2.46
CA LEU A 197 -0.05 -23.40 2.72
C LEU A 197 -0.89 -24.41 1.89
N ASP A 198 -0.25 -25.24 1.08
CA ASP A 198 -0.94 -26.26 0.28
C ASP A 198 -1.71 -27.25 1.17
N GLY A 199 -3.03 -27.32 0.94
CA GLY A 199 -3.93 -28.17 1.71
C GLY A 199 -4.22 -27.70 3.13
N GLU A 200 -3.90 -26.45 3.50
CA GLU A 200 -4.25 -25.89 4.80
C GLU A 200 -5.74 -25.52 4.83
N GLU A 201 -6.51 -26.25 5.61
CA GLU A 201 -7.96 -26.07 5.73
C GLU A 201 -8.41 -25.44 7.05
N ARG A 202 -7.46 -25.26 8.00
CA ARG A 202 -7.77 -24.67 9.32
C ARG A 202 -8.12 -23.20 9.22
N TYR A 203 -8.86 -22.71 10.19
CA TYR A 203 -9.22 -21.31 10.30
C TYR A 203 -8.15 -20.51 11.01
N PHE A 204 -7.74 -19.42 10.40
CA PHE A 204 -6.89 -18.40 11.02
C PHE A 204 -7.78 -17.42 11.77
N ILE A 205 -7.45 -17.11 13.02
CA ILE A 205 -8.27 -16.24 13.87
C ILE A 205 -7.52 -14.93 14.12
N PHE A 206 -8.07 -13.83 13.63
CA PHE A 206 -7.52 -12.49 13.82
C PHE A 206 -8.26 -11.75 14.93
N GLY A 207 -7.54 -11.41 16.01
CA GLY A 207 -7.97 -10.48 17.04
C GLY A 207 -7.72 -9.04 16.60
N ASP A 208 -8.08 -8.68 15.37
CA ASP A 208 -7.77 -7.41 14.74
C ASP A 208 -8.68 -7.16 13.52
N ARG A 209 -8.42 -6.07 12.76
CA ARG A 209 -8.90 -5.85 11.40
C ARG A 209 -8.30 -6.88 10.45
N PHE A 210 -8.95 -7.08 9.30
CA PHE A 210 -8.53 -8.09 8.33
C PHE A 210 -8.29 -7.52 6.92
N PRO A 211 -7.22 -6.77 6.69
CA PRO A 211 -6.86 -6.25 5.37
C PRO A 211 -6.07 -7.29 4.54
N LEU A 212 -6.37 -8.58 4.63
CA LEU A 212 -5.59 -9.66 4.04
C LEU A 212 -6.39 -10.51 3.05
N LEU A 213 -7.52 -9.98 2.54
CA LEU A 213 -8.42 -10.73 1.67
C LEU A 213 -7.71 -11.32 0.45
N TYR A 214 -6.88 -10.54 -0.24
CA TYR A 214 -6.13 -11.01 -1.43
C TYR A 214 -5.12 -12.09 -1.10
N PHE A 215 -4.44 -12.03 0.04
CA PHE A 215 -3.52 -13.09 0.48
C PHE A 215 -4.30 -14.39 0.74
N PHE A 216 -5.38 -14.33 1.49
CA PHE A 216 -6.17 -15.50 1.85
C PHE A 216 -6.86 -16.11 0.63
N ARG A 217 -7.35 -15.30 -0.30
CA ARG A 217 -7.91 -15.78 -1.57
C ARG A 217 -6.87 -16.43 -2.46
N ARG A 218 -5.65 -15.90 -2.50
CA ARG A 218 -4.54 -16.47 -3.28
C ARG A 218 -4.23 -17.90 -2.89
N TYR A 219 -4.24 -18.20 -1.58
CA TYR A 219 -3.87 -19.53 -1.07
C TYR A 219 -5.06 -20.39 -0.61
N GLY A 220 -6.29 -19.92 -0.81
CA GLY A 220 -7.50 -20.68 -0.45
C GLY A 220 -7.70 -20.87 1.06
N LEU A 221 -7.25 -19.92 1.88
CA LEU A 221 -7.28 -20.01 3.34
C LEU A 221 -8.63 -19.59 3.93
N ASN A 222 -8.96 -20.15 5.08
CA ASN A 222 -10.14 -19.80 5.85
C ASN A 222 -9.76 -18.90 7.04
N TYR A 223 -10.65 -17.96 7.41
CA TYR A 223 -10.40 -17.05 8.51
C TYR A 223 -11.66 -16.59 9.23
N TYR A 224 -11.45 -16.11 10.46
CA TYR A 224 -12.36 -15.25 11.20
C TYR A 224 -11.60 -14.07 11.75
N ALA A 225 -12.24 -12.91 11.81
CA ALA A 225 -11.60 -11.68 12.32
C ALA A 225 -12.59 -10.87 13.16
N ALA A 226 -12.04 -9.93 13.94
CA ALA A 226 -12.87 -9.05 14.75
C ALA A 226 -13.59 -7.98 13.92
N PHE A 227 -12.88 -7.45 12.89
CA PHE A 227 -13.35 -6.32 12.08
C PHE A 227 -12.98 -6.52 10.59
N PRO A 228 -13.71 -5.88 9.66
CA PRO A 228 -13.35 -5.79 8.25
C PRO A 228 -11.99 -5.07 8.05
N GLY A 229 -11.44 -5.13 6.85
CA GLY A 229 -10.13 -4.57 6.50
C GLY A 229 -10.02 -3.07 6.65
N CYS A 230 -11.02 -2.34 6.17
CA CYS A 230 -11.06 -0.87 6.18
C CYS A 230 -11.69 -0.28 7.46
N GLY A 231 -12.00 -1.12 8.45
CA GLY A 231 -12.64 -0.69 9.69
C GLY A 231 -11.79 0.23 10.57
N SER A 232 -12.40 1.25 11.15
CA SER A 232 -11.78 2.13 12.15
C SER A 232 -11.98 1.66 13.59
N GLU A 233 -12.84 0.65 13.82
CA GLU A 233 -13.16 0.13 15.13
C GLU A 233 -11.98 -0.61 15.74
N THR A 234 -11.83 -0.42 17.03
CA THR A 234 -10.77 -1.06 17.84
C THR A 234 -11.30 -1.79 19.06
N GLU A 235 -12.58 -1.64 19.38
CA GLU A 235 -13.23 -2.26 20.53
C GLU A 235 -14.37 -3.17 20.09
N PRO A 236 -14.17 -4.52 20.09
CA PRO A 236 -15.17 -5.46 19.62
C PRO A 236 -16.33 -5.58 20.62
N SER A 237 -17.51 -5.95 20.09
CA SER A 237 -18.64 -6.30 20.91
C SER A 237 -18.37 -7.58 21.75
N ALA A 238 -19.08 -7.73 22.86
CA ALA A 238 -19.02 -8.98 23.65
C ALA A 238 -19.43 -10.22 22.82
N ARG A 239 -20.28 -10.04 21.81
CA ARG A 239 -20.68 -11.11 20.88
C ARG A 239 -19.49 -11.54 20.01
N THR A 240 -18.79 -10.60 19.39
CA THR A 240 -17.58 -10.86 18.58
C THR A 240 -16.51 -11.56 19.42
N MET A 241 -16.25 -11.06 20.63
CA MET A 241 -15.30 -11.70 21.56
C MET A 241 -15.65 -13.14 21.87
N THR A 242 -16.92 -13.41 22.23
CA THR A 242 -17.37 -14.77 22.55
C THR A 242 -17.25 -15.68 21.34
N PHE A 243 -17.63 -15.18 20.16
CA PHE A 243 -17.54 -15.93 18.90
C PHE A 243 -16.11 -16.35 18.60
N LEU A 244 -15.14 -15.41 18.63
CA LEU A 244 -13.74 -15.70 18.35
C LEU A 244 -13.13 -16.67 19.38
N LEU A 245 -13.44 -16.52 20.68
CA LEU A 245 -13.01 -17.45 21.72
C LEU A 245 -13.58 -18.87 21.51
N ASP A 246 -14.81 -19.00 21.06
CA ASP A 246 -15.40 -20.31 20.79
C ASP A 246 -14.76 -20.96 19.55
N LYS A 247 -14.40 -20.17 18.53
CA LYS A 247 -13.69 -20.66 17.34
C LYS A 247 -12.25 -21.11 17.71
N LEU A 248 -11.53 -20.38 18.54
CA LEU A 248 -10.17 -20.76 19.01
C LEU A 248 -10.11 -22.09 19.77
N LYS A 249 -11.24 -22.54 20.36
CA LYS A 249 -11.34 -23.83 21.04
C LYS A 249 -11.60 -25.02 20.11
N GLN A 250 -11.89 -24.76 18.85
CA GLN A 250 -12.18 -25.81 17.87
C GLN A 250 -10.88 -26.43 17.34
N GLN A 251 -10.95 -27.71 16.93
CA GLN A 251 -9.78 -28.45 16.46
C GLN A 251 -9.32 -28.02 15.06
N ASP A 252 -10.20 -27.34 14.33
CA ASP A 252 -9.95 -26.80 13.00
C ASP A 252 -9.45 -25.34 13.01
N ALA A 253 -9.07 -24.79 14.18
CA ALA A 253 -8.38 -23.53 14.28
C ALA A 253 -6.86 -23.70 14.24
N VAL A 254 -6.15 -22.78 13.58
CA VAL A 254 -4.70 -22.65 13.70
C VAL A 254 -4.38 -22.27 15.14
N PRO A 255 -3.37 -22.90 15.80
CA PRO A 255 -3.13 -22.73 17.25
C PRO A 255 -2.41 -21.40 17.58
N ALA A 256 -2.93 -20.29 17.08
CA ALA A 256 -2.43 -18.94 17.32
C ALA A 256 -3.56 -17.92 17.15
N VAL A 257 -3.41 -16.76 17.78
CA VAL A 257 -4.23 -15.57 17.54
C VAL A 257 -3.38 -14.58 16.74
N PHE A 258 -3.90 -14.15 15.59
CA PHE A 258 -3.19 -13.23 14.73
C PHE A 258 -3.60 -11.77 14.99
N CYS A 259 -2.64 -10.86 14.82
CA CYS A 259 -2.84 -9.42 14.77
C CYS A 259 -2.02 -8.83 13.63
N ILE A 260 -2.34 -7.61 13.21
CA ILE A 260 -1.56 -6.90 12.19
C ILE A 260 -0.50 -5.99 12.83
N GLU A 261 0.44 -5.53 12.00
CA GLU A 261 1.46 -4.57 12.42
C GLU A 261 0.84 -3.24 12.89
N LEU A 262 1.53 -2.54 13.77
CA LEU A 262 1.17 -1.22 14.28
C LEU A 262 -0.19 -1.16 15.01
N SER A 263 -0.88 -2.28 15.17
CA SER A 263 -2.11 -2.35 15.96
C SER A 263 -1.81 -2.31 17.45
N SER A 264 -2.83 -2.06 18.28
CA SER A 264 -2.68 -2.08 19.75
C SER A 264 -2.38 -3.47 20.32
N ARG A 265 -2.61 -4.54 19.56
CA ARG A 265 -2.55 -5.97 19.93
C ARG A 265 -3.44 -6.38 21.10
N ARG A 266 -4.08 -5.41 21.77
CA ARG A 266 -4.82 -5.64 23.03
C ARG A 266 -5.88 -6.73 22.90
N LEU A 267 -6.62 -6.73 21.80
CA LEU A 267 -7.66 -7.72 21.55
C LEU A 267 -7.06 -9.11 21.32
N ALA A 268 -6.06 -9.19 20.45
CA ALA A 268 -5.37 -10.44 20.17
C ALA A 268 -4.73 -11.04 21.43
N ASP A 269 -4.09 -10.21 22.27
CA ASP A 269 -3.47 -10.66 23.53
C ASP A 269 -4.50 -11.18 24.52
N VAL A 270 -5.68 -10.54 24.64
CA VAL A 270 -6.78 -11.05 25.51
C VAL A 270 -7.31 -12.39 25.01
N LEU A 271 -7.54 -12.53 23.70
CA LEU A 271 -7.99 -13.79 23.10
C LEU A 271 -6.96 -14.92 23.28
N ALA A 272 -5.67 -14.58 23.16
CA ALA A 272 -4.57 -15.52 23.33
C ALA A 272 -4.45 -15.98 24.80
N GLU A 273 -4.54 -15.04 25.77
CA GLU A 273 -4.50 -15.36 27.20
C GLU A 273 -5.67 -16.29 27.59
N ASP A 274 -6.91 -15.96 27.16
CA ASP A 274 -8.11 -16.74 27.50
C ASP A 274 -8.14 -18.12 26.84
N SER A 275 -7.49 -18.29 25.68
CA SER A 275 -7.38 -19.56 24.96
C SER A 275 -6.13 -20.37 25.28
N GLY A 276 -5.14 -19.77 25.97
CA GLY A 276 -3.84 -20.39 26.25
C GLY A 276 -2.95 -20.51 25.01
N LEU A 277 -3.17 -19.67 24.01
CA LEU A 277 -2.42 -19.63 22.75
C LEU A 277 -1.43 -18.44 22.73
N GLN A 278 -0.62 -18.37 21.70
CA GLN A 278 0.28 -17.23 21.46
C GLN A 278 -0.34 -16.23 20.48
N THR A 279 0.04 -14.95 20.62
CA THR A 279 -0.25 -13.92 19.64
C THR A 279 0.87 -13.91 18.59
N VAL A 280 0.49 -13.88 17.31
CA VAL A 280 1.39 -13.82 16.16
C VAL A 280 1.07 -12.61 15.31
N GLU A 281 2.08 -11.79 15.04
CA GLU A 281 1.94 -10.66 14.13
C GLU A 281 2.02 -11.14 12.68
N PHE A 282 1.07 -10.69 11.86
CA PHE A 282 1.11 -10.82 10.41
C PHE A 282 1.20 -9.41 9.81
N HIS A 283 2.32 -9.10 9.17
CA HIS A 283 2.57 -7.78 8.60
C HIS A 283 1.84 -7.61 7.28
N THR A 284 0.92 -6.65 7.19
CA THR A 284 0.15 -6.38 5.96
C THR A 284 0.94 -5.60 4.92
N CYS A 285 2.07 -5.04 5.30
CA CYS A 285 2.86 -4.10 4.50
C CYS A 285 2.13 -2.80 4.13
N HIS A 286 1.01 -2.46 4.79
CA HIS A 286 0.29 -1.22 4.53
C HIS A 286 1.12 -0.01 4.93
N ASN A 287 1.68 -0.06 6.13
CA ASN A 287 2.64 0.92 6.62
C ASN A 287 3.84 0.19 7.23
N ILE A 288 4.77 0.92 7.79
CA ILE A 288 6.02 0.38 8.32
C ILE A 288 6.38 1.10 9.62
N SER A 289 7.03 0.40 10.54
CA SER A 289 7.60 1.04 11.73
C SER A 289 8.76 1.99 11.35
N GLN A 290 9.03 2.98 12.21
CA GLN A 290 10.17 3.88 11.99
C GLN A 290 11.50 3.12 11.99
N ASP A 291 11.63 2.07 12.78
CA ASP A 291 12.85 1.26 12.86
C ASP A 291 13.06 0.44 11.60
N ASP A 292 12.01 -0.21 11.10
CA ASP A 292 12.06 -0.95 9.83
C ASP A 292 12.33 -0.01 8.65
N PHE A 293 11.71 1.17 8.63
CA PHE A 293 11.97 2.18 7.61
C PHE A 293 13.44 2.62 7.61
N ASN A 294 14.00 2.91 8.80
CA ASN A 294 15.39 3.32 8.95
C ASN A 294 16.39 2.20 8.60
N SER A 295 15.99 0.94 8.81
CA SER A 295 16.81 -0.23 8.44
C SER A 295 16.75 -0.55 6.95
N GLY A 296 15.88 0.12 6.19
CA GLY A 296 15.69 -0.12 4.76
C GLY A 296 14.90 -1.39 4.46
N ALA A 297 14.02 -1.82 5.36
CA ALA A 297 13.17 -2.99 5.12
C ALA A 297 12.39 -2.83 3.80
N THR A 298 12.13 -3.96 3.15
CA THR A 298 11.43 -4.06 1.88
C THR A 298 10.16 -4.88 2.03
N TYR A 299 9.23 -4.78 1.08
CA TYR A 299 8.07 -5.67 1.00
C TYR A 299 8.49 -7.15 1.12
N VAL A 300 9.50 -7.57 0.36
CA VAL A 300 10.00 -8.96 0.39
C VAL A 300 10.51 -9.35 1.77
N THR A 301 11.24 -8.46 2.47
CA THR A 301 11.76 -8.79 3.81
C THR A 301 10.66 -8.86 4.87
N LEU A 302 9.62 -8.02 4.77
CA LEU A 302 8.48 -8.05 5.68
C LEU A 302 7.62 -9.30 5.44
N MET A 303 7.33 -9.63 4.19
CA MET A 303 6.59 -10.85 3.85
C MET A 303 7.39 -12.13 4.16
N GLN A 304 8.72 -12.11 4.10
CA GLN A 304 9.53 -13.23 4.58
C GLN A 304 9.37 -13.45 6.09
N ARG A 305 9.23 -12.37 6.89
CA ARG A 305 8.90 -12.50 8.33
C ARG A 305 7.54 -13.18 8.53
N ASN A 306 6.54 -12.83 7.70
CA ASN A 306 5.24 -13.52 7.73
C ASN A 306 5.38 -15.01 7.41
N TYR A 307 6.15 -15.34 6.38
CA TYR A 307 6.42 -16.74 6.04
C TYR A 307 7.05 -17.51 7.22
N ASP A 308 8.06 -16.92 7.85
CA ASP A 308 8.76 -17.55 8.98
C ASP A 308 7.81 -17.73 10.18
N ALA A 309 6.98 -16.70 10.49
CA ALA A 309 5.98 -16.76 11.56
C ALA A 309 4.92 -17.84 11.31
N LEU A 310 4.37 -17.91 10.08
CA LEU A 310 3.40 -18.93 9.71
C LEU A 310 4.01 -20.32 9.73
N SER A 311 5.23 -20.48 9.21
CA SER A 311 5.94 -21.76 9.22
C SER A 311 6.11 -22.30 10.64
N ASN A 312 6.50 -21.45 11.60
CA ASN A 312 6.66 -21.84 13.00
C ASN A 312 5.32 -22.30 13.62
N VAL A 313 4.25 -21.52 13.40
CA VAL A 313 2.93 -21.86 13.93
C VAL A 313 2.36 -23.14 13.34
N LEU A 314 2.45 -23.32 12.01
CA LEU A 314 1.84 -24.45 11.32
C LEU A 314 2.58 -25.76 11.58
N ARG A 315 3.91 -25.70 11.81
CA ARG A 315 4.75 -26.85 12.13
C ARG A 315 4.84 -27.15 13.63
N GLY A 316 4.37 -26.25 14.50
CA GLY A 316 4.41 -26.41 15.96
C GLY A 316 5.82 -26.26 16.54
N GLU A 317 6.63 -25.36 15.98
CA GLU A 317 8.01 -25.07 16.40
C GLU A 317 8.04 -23.87 17.35
#